data_ba0e53071207654c189f7c0d3f8dce21
#
_entry.id   ba0e53071207654c189f7c0d3f8dce21
#
_cell.length_a   1.000
_cell.length_b   1.000
_cell.length_c   1.000
_cell.angle_alpha   90.00
_cell.angle_beta   90.00
_cell.angle_gamma   90.00
#
_symmetry.space_group_name_H-M   'P 1'
#
loop_
_entity.id
_entity.type
_entity.pdbx_description
1 polymer ?
#
loop_
_entity_poly.entity_id
_entity_poly.type
_entity_poly.pdbx_seq_one_letter_code
_entity_poly.pdbx_strand_id
1 'polypeptide(L)'
;MVRLPYPFYEELDNSQKYEVFKYCWNDLDNTIILRKFLEPDIKLRIEMGRNYSADLRSKSDAQIAEVIFARELKWKHGIIADRPTIAPDYMFKYTVPDDVKFETKQLQDVLEVIRAAEFRLSEAGVVQMPDSIKSLNIKIADTIYTMGMGGLHSTESWMHYPEDTEYLIFDRDVASYYPRIILNQGLYPKHLTKHFLTIYNSVVERRLAAKESGDKLTANSLKIVINGSFGKFGSVYSILFSPDLLIQTTISGQLYLLMLIERLHLAGMTIISG
;
A
#
# COMPACT_ATOMS: atom_id res chain seq x y z
N MET A 1 15.76 -13.69 20.95
CA MET A 1 14.97 -14.55 21.84
C MET A 1 15.66 -15.91 21.90
N VAL A 2 16.16 -16.30 23.05
CA VAL A 2 16.81 -17.62 23.23
C VAL A 2 15.69 -18.63 23.41
N ARG A 3 15.67 -19.69 22.58
CA ARG A 3 14.71 -20.78 22.77
C ARG A 3 15.17 -21.65 23.93
N LEU A 4 14.23 -22.10 24.76
CA LEU A 4 14.52 -23.12 25.78
C LEU A 4 14.98 -24.40 25.07
N PRO A 5 16.07 -25.04 25.52
CA PRO A 5 16.61 -26.22 24.87
C PRO A 5 15.87 -27.51 25.23
N TYR A 6 14.76 -27.42 25.99
CA TYR A 6 14.04 -28.56 26.52
C TYR A 6 12.89 -28.99 25.62
N PRO A 7 12.83 -30.25 25.19
CA PRO A 7 11.67 -30.80 24.48
C PRO A 7 10.43 -30.83 25.38
N PHE A 8 9.26 -30.55 24.81
CA PHE A 8 7.99 -30.46 25.55
C PHE A 8 7.51 -31.84 26.14
N TYR A 9 8.12 -32.94 25.71
CA TYR A 9 7.76 -34.31 26.11
C TYR A 9 8.73 -34.93 27.12
N GLU A 10 9.74 -34.22 27.58
CA GLU A 10 10.68 -34.70 28.60
C GLU A 10 10.31 -34.13 29.97
N GLU A 11 10.45 -34.99 31.02
CA GLU A 11 10.34 -34.53 32.40
C GLU A 11 11.55 -33.65 32.75
N LEU A 12 11.26 -32.46 33.24
CA LEU A 12 12.26 -31.49 33.65
C LEU A 12 12.68 -31.71 35.08
N ASP A 13 13.96 -31.61 35.38
CA ASP A 13 14.46 -31.54 36.75
C ASP A 13 14.14 -30.15 37.39
N ASN A 14 14.45 -30.00 38.68
CA ASN A 14 14.11 -28.76 39.40
C ASN A 14 14.88 -27.54 38.90
N SER A 15 16.10 -27.71 38.42
CA SER A 15 16.89 -26.61 37.86
C SER A 15 16.30 -26.15 36.51
N GLN A 16 15.96 -27.10 35.66
CA GLN A 16 15.34 -26.86 34.36
C GLN A 16 13.93 -26.20 34.51
N LYS A 17 13.14 -26.68 35.49
CA LYS A 17 11.85 -26.05 35.85
C LYS A 17 12.03 -24.61 36.28
N TYR A 18 13.08 -24.29 37.03
CA TYR A 18 13.39 -22.92 37.41
C TYR A 18 13.76 -22.05 36.19
N GLU A 19 14.52 -22.58 35.25
CA GLU A 19 14.85 -21.87 34.00
C GLU A 19 13.59 -21.61 33.14
N VAL A 20 12.72 -22.60 32.99
CA VAL A 20 11.42 -22.43 32.30
C VAL A 20 10.58 -21.38 33.00
N PHE A 21 10.52 -21.39 34.33
CA PHE A 21 9.80 -20.35 35.07
C PHE A 21 10.36 -18.94 34.83
N LYS A 22 11.67 -18.79 34.87
CA LYS A 22 12.33 -17.52 34.54
C LYS A 22 12.03 -17.05 33.11
N TYR A 23 12.03 -17.97 32.14
CA TYR A 23 11.70 -17.69 30.78
C TYR A 23 10.24 -17.20 30.64
N CYS A 24 9.30 -17.91 31.26
CA CYS A 24 7.89 -17.48 31.24
C CYS A 24 7.68 -16.12 31.91
N TRP A 25 8.41 -15.84 33.01
CA TRP A 25 8.35 -14.53 33.66
C TRP A 25 8.83 -13.42 32.73
N ASN A 26 9.96 -13.65 32.04
CA ASN A 26 10.48 -12.70 31.05
C ASN A 26 9.51 -12.49 29.87
N ASP A 27 8.81 -13.51 29.41
CA ASP A 27 7.79 -13.38 28.37
C ASP A 27 6.60 -12.53 28.84
N LEU A 28 6.19 -12.67 30.09
CA LEU A 28 5.14 -11.83 30.68
C LEU A 28 5.59 -10.37 30.76
N ASP A 29 6.81 -10.10 31.22
CA ASP A 29 7.37 -8.75 31.31
C ASP A 29 7.46 -8.10 29.92
N ASN A 30 7.98 -8.84 28.93
CA ASN A 30 8.05 -8.38 27.54
C ASN A 30 6.65 -8.09 26.96
N THR A 31 5.67 -8.91 27.28
CA THR A 31 4.27 -8.72 26.87
C THR A 31 3.67 -7.45 27.49
N ILE A 32 3.97 -7.19 28.77
CA ILE A 32 3.54 -5.97 29.46
C ILE A 32 4.18 -4.73 28.82
N ILE A 33 5.49 -4.79 28.53
CA ILE A 33 6.21 -3.70 27.87
C ILE A 33 5.62 -3.44 26.48
N LEU A 34 5.44 -4.49 25.67
CA LEU A 34 4.82 -4.40 24.34
C LEU A 34 3.42 -3.79 24.41
N ARG A 35 2.58 -4.24 25.38
CA ARG A 35 1.23 -3.66 25.57
C ARG A 35 1.28 -2.18 25.88
N LYS A 36 2.22 -1.74 26.75
CA LYS A 36 2.40 -0.31 27.07
C LYS A 36 2.82 0.50 25.84
N PHE A 37 3.72 -0.06 25.03
CA PHE A 37 4.17 0.55 23.77
C PHE A 37 3.02 0.71 22.77
N LEU A 38 2.16 -0.32 22.65
CA LEU A 38 1.02 -0.33 21.73
C LEU A 38 -0.23 0.36 22.29
N GLU A 39 -0.19 0.92 23.49
CA GLU A 39 -1.38 1.53 24.13
C GLU A 39 -2.03 2.65 23.28
N PRO A 40 -1.28 3.55 22.62
CA PRO A 40 -1.86 4.55 21.72
C PRO A 40 -2.63 3.93 20.56
N ASP A 41 -2.08 2.89 19.93
CA ASP A 41 -2.73 2.19 18.82
C ASP A 41 -3.98 1.43 19.27
N ILE A 42 -3.95 0.84 20.46
CA ILE A 42 -5.12 0.16 21.04
C ILE A 42 -6.24 1.18 21.32
N LYS A 43 -5.91 2.33 21.91
CA LYS A 43 -6.87 3.41 22.16
C LYS A 43 -7.48 3.92 20.86
N LEU A 44 -6.67 4.13 19.83
CA LEU A 44 -7.13 4.53 18.50
C LEU A 44 -8.13 3.52 17.92
N ARG A 45 -7.82 2.20 17.99
CA ARG A 45 -8.72 1.15 17.49
C ARG A 45 -10.01 1.03 18.30
N ILE A 46 -9.98 1.29 19.60
CA ILE A 46 -11.19 1.34 20.44
C ILE A 46 -12.10 2.49 20.00
N GLU A 47 -11.55 3.68 19.79
CA GLU A 47 -12.33 4.84 19.36
C GLU A 47 -12.92 4.65 17.96
N MET A 48 -12.11 4.18 17.00
CA MET A 48 -12.60 3.78 15.69
C MET A 48 -13.72 2.73 15.80
N GLY A 49 -13.55 1.73 16.68
CA GLY A 49 -14.54 0.69 16.91
C GLY A 49 -15.88 1.22 17.41
N ARG A 50 -15.88 2.23 18.27
CA ARG A 50 -17.10 2.92 18.72
C ARG A 50 -17.81 3.61 17.54
N ASN A 51 -17.05 4.35 16.72
CA ASN A 51 -17.61 5.10 15.58
C ASN A 51 -18.23 4.18 14.51
N TYR A 52 -17.69 2.99 14.34
CA TYR A 52 -18.14 2.02 13.33
C TYR A 52 -18.89 0.81 13.89
N SER A 53 -19.22 0.81 15.19
CA SER A 53 -19.92 -0.29 15.86
C SER A 53 -19.28 -1.66 15.61
N ALA A 54 -17.94 -1.75 15.73
CA ALA A 54 -17.15 -2.94 15.47
C ALA A 54 -15.97 -3.08 16.43
N ASP A 55 -15.61 -4.31 16.81
CA ASP A 55 -14.34 -4.53 17.53
C ASP A 55 -13.17 -4.54 16.54
N LEU A 56 -12.31 -3.53 16.63
CA LEU A 56 -11.16 -3.35 15.76
C LEU A 56 -9.81 -3.63 16.46
N ARG A 57 -9.80 -3.98 17.75
CA ARG A 57 -8.59 -4.08 18.56
C ARG A 57 -7.59 -5.12 18.05
N SER A 58 -8.08 -6.26 17.56
CA SER A 58 -7.26 -7.37 17.04
C SER A 58 -7.19 -7.42 15.50
N LYS A 59 -7.70 -6.40 14.80
CA LYS A 59 -7.68 -6.34 13.35
C LYS A 59 -6.42 -5.66 12.84
N SER A 60 -5.86 -6.17 11.74
CA SER A 60 -4.83 -5.45 11.00
C SER A 60 -5.42 -4.20 10.34
N ASP A 61 -4.58 -3.23 9.98
CA ASP A 61 -5.01 -1.99 9.31
C ASP A 61 -5.83 -2.28 8.05
N ALA A 62 -5.43 -3.28 7.29
CA ALA A 62 -6.14 -3.72 6.10
C ALA A 62 -7.53 -4.31 6.41
N GLN A 63 -7.68 -5.06 7.50
CA GLN A 63 -8.98 -5.57 7.96
C GLN A 63 -9.86 -4.45 8.52
N ILE A 64 -9.27 -3.45 9.17
CA ILE A 64 -9.99 -2.25 9.63
C ILE A 64 -10.60 -1.52 8.44
N ALA A 65 -9.84 -1.32 7.36
CA ALA A 65 -10.33 -0.70 6.15
C ALA A 65 -11.55 -1.44 5.58
N GLU A 66 -11.50 -2.77 5.48
CA GLU A 66 -12.63 -3.59 5.00
C GLU A 66 -13.89 -3.39 5.84
N VAL A 67 -13.75 -3.44 7.17
CA VAL A 67 -14.89 -3.25 8.09
C VAL A 67 -15.50 -1.87 7.88
N ILE A 68 -14.69 -0.83 7.75
CA ILE A 68 -15.17 0.53 7.59
C ILE A 68 -15.87 0.70 6.24
N PHE A 69 -15.29 0.23 5.14
CA PHE A 69 -15.94 0.28 3.83
C PHE A 69 -17.26 -0.51 3.80
N ALA A 70 -17.28 -1.72 4.36
CA ALA A 70 -18.52 -2.50 4.47
C ALA A 70 -19.61 -1.76 5.25
N ARG A 71 -19.25 -1.11 6.36
CA ARG A 71 -20.21 -0.34 7.18
C ARG A 71 -20.73 0.90 6.47
N GLU A 72 -19.83 1.69 5.88
CA GLU A 72 -20.19 2.90 5.15
C GLU A 72 -21.07 2.58 3.92
N LEU A 73 -20.75 1.53 3.16
CA LEU A 73 -21.57 1.06 2.03
C LEU A 73 -22.98 0.65 2.49
N LYS A 74 -23.07 -0.11 3.59
CA LYS A 74 -24.35 -0.54 4.14
C LYS A 74 -25.16 0.64 4.68
N TRP A 75 -24.55 1.51 5.48
CA TRP A 75 -25.29 2.61 6.15
C TRP A 75 -25.74 3.70 5.19
N LYS A 76 -24.87 4.08 4.22
CA LYS A 76 -25.15 5.18 3.31
C LYS A 76 -25.92 4.77 2.06
N HIS A 77 -25.72 3.53 1.60
CA HIS A 77 -26.23 3.08 0.30
C HIS A 77 -27.02 1.78 0.35
N GLY A 78 -27.15 1.14 1.51
CA GLY A 78 -27.84 -0.16 1.64
C GLY A 78 -27.11 -1.32 0.96
N ILE A 79 -25.84 -1.13 0.55
CA ILE A 79 -25.07 -2.13 -0.17
C ILE A 79 -24.40 -3.08 0.82
N ILE A 80 -24.67 -4.38 0.68
CA ILE A 80 -23.92 -5.43 1.36
C ILE A 80 -22.71 -5.76 0.50
N ALA A 81 -21.52 -5.47 1.03
CA ALA A 81 -20.29 -5.72 0.32
C ALA A 81 -19.89 -7.20 0.49
N ASP A 82 -19.94 -7.94 -0.60
CA ASP A 82 -19.50 -9.33 -0.65
C ASP A 82 -18.18 -9.46 -1.42
N ARG A 83 -17.46 -10.53 -1.13
CA ARG A 83 -16.21 -10.84 -1.84
C ARG A 83 -16.57 -11.25 -3.28
N PRO A 84 -15.94 -10.61 -4.31
CA PRO A 84 -16.21 -10.98 -5.69
C PRO A 84 -15.62 -12.36 -6.00
N THR A 85 -16.31 -13.12 -6.85
CA THR A 85 -15.77 -14.33 -7.45
C THR A 85 -15.15 -13.95 -8.79
N ILE A 86 -13.84 -14.12 -8.90
CA ILE A 86 -13.10 -13.91 -10.14
C ILE A 86 -12.61 -15.27 -10.63
N ALA A 87 -12.77 -15.55 -11.93
CA ALA A 87 -12.37 -16.82 -12.52
C ALA A 87 -10.84 -17.04 -12.36
N PRO A 88 -10.40 -18.29 -12.14
CA PRO A 88 -9.01 -18.65 -12.29
C PRO A 88 -8.51 -18.22 -13.67
N ASP A 89 -7.24 -17.84 -13.78
CA ASP A 89 -6.63 -17.36 -15.04
C ASP A 89 -7.29 -16.11 -15.65
N TYR A 90 -7.99 -15.33 -14.84
CA TYR A 90 -8.54 -14.05 -15.28
C TYR A 90 -7.43 -13.17 -15.85
N MET A 91 -7.64 -12.72 -17.09
CA MET A 91 -6.70 -11.89 -17.83
C MET A 91 -7.30 -10.50 -18.04
N PHE A 92 -6.46 -9.48 -17.94
CA PHE A 92 -6.87 -8.08 -18.12
C PHE A 92 -5.69 -7.23 -18.58
N LYS A 93 -6.02 -6.09 -19.19
CA LYS A 93 -5.02 -5.12 -19.67
C LYS A 93 -5.09 -3.85 -18.86
N TYR A 94 -3.95 -3.21 -18.73
CA TYR A 94 -3.84 -1.85 -18.21
C TYR A 94 -4.35 -0.85 -19.26
N THR A 95 -5.12 0.13 -18.83
CA THR A 95 -5.58 1.23 -19.68
C THR A 95 -4.73 2.46 -19.39
N VAL A 96 -3.98 2.91 -20.38
CA VAL A 96 -3.15 4.12 -20.26
C VAL A 96 -4.05 5.34 -20.13
N PRO A 97 -3.91 6.16 -19.07
CA PRO A 97 -4.62 7.43 -18.97
C PRO A 97 -4.23 8.42 -20.09
N ASP A 98 -5.17 9.22 -20.56
CA ASP A 98 -4.98 10.15 -21.69
C ASP A 98 -3.93 11.24 -21.42
N ASP A 99 -3.69 11.54 -20.16
CA ASP A 99 -2.71 12.53 -19.70
C ASP A 99 -1.30 11.98 -19.56
N VAL A 100 -1.10 10.65 -19.67
CA VAL A 100 0.23 10.03 -19.68
C VAL A 100 0.86 10.19 -21.06
N LYS A 101 1.91 11.04 -21.13
CA LYS A 101 2.63 11.35 -22.36
C LYS A 101 4.11 11.50 -22.08
N PHE A 102 4.93 10.91 -22.92
CA PHE A 102 6.38 10.98 -22.85
C PHE A 102 6.96 11.74 -24.07
N GLU A 103 8.04 12.47 -23.86
CA GLU A 103 8.74 13.23 -24.89
C GLU A 103 9.85 12.39 -25.54
N THR A 104 10.55 11.58 -24.76
CA THR A 104 11.65 10.75 -25.25
C THR A 104 11.16 9.49 -25.93
N LYS A 105 11.82 9.09 -27.01
CA LYS A 105 11.51 7.85 -27.75
C LYS A 105 11.58 6.62 -26.85
N GLN A 106 12.56 6.57 -25.95
CA GLN A 106 12.73 5.46 -25.00
C GLN A 106 11.48 5.25 -24.15
N LEU A 107 10.93 6.31 -23.54
CA LEU A 107 9.76 6.19 -22.68
C LEU A 107 8.46 6.00 -23.46
N GLN A 108 8.39 6.50 -24.71
CA GLN A 108 7.31 6.16 -25.63
C GLN A 108 7.30 4.65 -25.94
N ASP A 109 8.45 4.05 -26.19
CA ASP A 109 8.57 2.61 -26.45
C ASP A 109 8.21 1.78 -25.19
N VAL A 110 8.63 2.22 -24.00
CA VAL A 110 8.20 1.63 -22.72
C VAL A 110 6.68 1.68 -22.58
N LEU A 111 6.05 2.79 -22.92
CA LEU A 111 4.59 2.95 -22.86
C LEU A 111 3.87 1.95 -23.81
N GLU A 112 4.41 1.74 -25.02
CA GLU A 112 3.84 0.75 -25.94
C GLU A 112 3.98 -0.70 -25.41
N VAL A 113 5.10 -1.05 -24.78
CA VAL A 113 5.25 -2.35 -24.09
C VAL A 113 4.19 -2.52 -23.02
N ILE A 114 3.96 -1.50 -22.19
CA ILE A 114 2.97 -1.54 -21.10
C ILE A 114 1.54 -1.64 -21.68
N ARG A 115 1.24 -0.90 -22.73
CA ARG A 115 -0.07 -0.93 -23.43
C ARG A 115 -0.39 -2.30 -24.02
N ALA A 116 0.61 -2.98 -24.53
CA ALA A 116 0.47 -4.32 -25.12
C ALA A 116 0.40 -5.43 -24.07
N ALA A 117 0.91 -5.18 -22.86
CA ALA A 117 1.05 -6.19 -21.82
C ALA A 117 -0.31 -6.67 -21.29
N GLU A 118 -0.37 -7.95 -20.99
CA GLU A 118 -1.55 -8.62 -20.45
C GLU A 118 -1.22 -9.21 -19.07
N PHE A 119 -1.98 -8.78 -18.08
CA PHE A 119 -1.86 -9.23 -16.69
C PHE A 119 -2.75 -10.46 -16.49
N ARG A 120 -2.30 -11.36 -15.61
CA ARG A 120 -3.02 -12.59 -15.30
C ARG A 120 -3.08 -12.83 -13.80
N LEU A 121 -4.15 -13.44 -13.34
CA LEU A 121 -4.20 -14.03 -12.01
C LEU A 121 -3.61 -15.44 -12.03
N SER A 122 -2.81 -15.77 -11.01
CA SER A 122 -2.43 -17.15 -10.73
C SER A 122 -3.63 -17.94 -10.19
N GLU A 123 -3.52 -19.27 -10.11
CA GLU A 123 -4.53 -20.12 -9.44
C GLU A 123 -4.79 -19.71 -8.00
N ALA A 124 -3.79 -19.16 -7.30
CA ALA A 124 -3.95 -18.60 -5.97
C ALA A 124 -4.59 -17.19 -5.95
N GLY A 125 -4.99 -16.65 -7.11
CA GLY A 125 -5.60 -15.32 -7.24
C GLY A 125 -4.65 -14.15 -7.06
N VAL A 126 -3.33 -14.39 -7.18
CA VAL A 126 -2.32 -13.32 -7.09
C VAL A 126 -2.03 -12.80 -8.50
N VAL A 127 -2.00 -11.47 -8.64
CA VAL A 127 -1.65 -10.85 -9.92
C VAL A 127 -0.21 -11.16 -10.29
N GLN A 128 0.00 -11.59 -11.52
CA GLN A 128 1.32 -11.83 -12.08
C GLN A 128 1.72 -10.66 -13.00
N MET A 129 2.89 -10.08 -12.71
CA MET A 129 3.48 -9.08 -13.58
C MET A 129 3.95 -9.75 -14.89
N PRO A 130 3.58 -9.23 -16.07
CA PRO A 130 4.06 -9.75 -17.35
C PRO A 130 5.59 -9.65 -17.46
N ASP A 131 6.21 -10.67 -18.07
CA ASP A 131 7.68 -10.69 -18.22
C ASP A 131 8.19 -9.52 -19.10
N SER A 132 7.39 -9.07 -20.06
CA SER A 132 7.69 -7.89 -20.87
C SER A 132 7.87 -6.62 -20.03
N ILE A 133 7.15 -6.48 -18.91
CA ILE A 133 7.31 -5.34 -17.99
C ILE A 133 8.44 -5.62 -16.99
N LYS A 134 8.55 -6.83 -16.45
CA LYS A 134 9.62 -7.18 -15.50
C LYS A 134 11.01 -7.01 -16.09
N SER A 135 11.17 -7.25 -17.38
CA SER A 135 12.46 -7.13 -18.07
C SER A 135 12.83 -5.69 -18.44
N LEU A 136 11.95 -4.72 -18.23
CA LEU A 136 12.25 -3.32 -18.52
C LEU A 136 13.33 -2.80 -17.57
N ASN A 137 14.41 -2.30 -18.18
CA ASN A 137 15.46 -1.54 -17.51
C ASN A 137 15.48 -0.14 -18.14
N ILE A 138 14.85 0.79 -17.48
CA ILE A 138 14.64 2.14 -18.00
C ILE A 138 15.78 3.01 -17.50
N LYS A 139 16.74 3.31 -18.36
CA LYS A 139 17.89 4.14 -17.99
C LYS A 139 17.60 5.61 -18.30
N ILE A 140 17.56 6.45 -17.27
CA ILE A 140 17.47 7.91 -17.40
C ILE A 140 18.71 8.49 -16.69
N ALA A 141 19.53 9.22 -17.43
CA ALA A 141 20.86 9.64 -16.98
C ALA A 141 21.69 8.43 -16.49
N ASP A 142 22.15 8.46 -15.24
CA ASP A 142 22.95 7.39 -14.62
C ASP A 142 22.13 6.41 -13.78
N THR A 143 20.84 6.63 -13.66
CA THR A 143 19.95 5.81 -12.85
C THR A 143 19.14 4.84 -13.72
N ILE A 144 19.00 3.60 -13.26
CA ILE A 144 18.15 2.58 -13.87
C ILE A 144 16.88 2.45 -13.04
N TYR A 145 15.73 2.53 -13.70
CA TYR A 145 14.43 2.33 -13.09
C TYR A 145 13.82 1.02 -13.54
N THR A 146 13.25 0.28 -12.59
CA THR A 146 12.56 -0.97 -12.84
C THR A 146 11.13 -0.89 -12.29
N MET A 147 10.19 -1.51 -13.00
CA MET A 147 8.78 -1.50 -12.63
C MET A 147 8.43 -2.74 -11.79
N GLY A 148 7.83 -2.50 -10.62
CA GLY A 148 7.38 -3.55 -9.71
C GLY A 148 5.86 -3.58 -9.52
N MET A 149 5.34 -4.62 -8.85
CA MET A 149 3.91 -4.71 -8.48
C MET A 149 3.47 -3.56 -7.55
N GLY A 150 4.37 -3.09 -6.69
CA GLY A 150 4.07 -2.06 -5.70
C GLY A 150 4.49 -0.65 -6.09
N GLY A 151 5.40 -0.49 -7.05
CA GLY A 151 5.91 0.82 -7.43
C GLY A 151 7.11 0.76 -8.37
N LEU A 152 7.61 1.94 -8.70
CA LEU A 152 8.85 2.13 -9.43
C LEU A 152 10.02 1.99 -8.46
N HIS A 153 11.11 1.39 -8.90
CA HIS A 153 12.34 1.23 -8.12
C HIS A 153 13.51 1.78 -8.89
N SER A 154 14.21 2.72 -8.30
CA SER A 154 15.49 3.22 -8.83
C SER A 154 16.66 2.41 -8.27
N THR A 155 17.68 2.19 -9.10
CA THR A 155 18.93 1.53 -8.69
C THR A 155 20.01 2.58 -8.67
N GLU A 156 20.34 3.05 -7.47
CA GLU A 156 21.39 4.02 -7.24
C GLU A 156 22.71 3.29 -6.89
N SER A 157 23.82 3.85 -7.35
CA SER A 157 25.13 3.52 -6.80
C SER A 157 25.31 4.20 -5.44
N TRP A 158 26.15 3.65 -4.58
CA TRP A 158 26.59 4.33 -3.36
C TRP A 158 27.27 5.65 -3.76
N MET A 159 26.58 6.77 -3.61
CA MET A 159 27.05 8.10 -3.93
C MET A 159 26.82 9.03 -2.75
N HIS A 160 27.72 9.95 -2.55
CA HIS A 160 27.61 11.04 -1.59
C HIS A 160 27.43 12.34 -2.37
N TYR A 161 26.31 13.01 -2.16
CA TYR A 161 26.04 14.33 -2.73
C TYR A 161 26.17 15.36 -1.60
N PRO A 162 27.32 16.03 -1.45
CA PRO A 162 27.44 17.08 -0.47
C PRO A 162 26.62 18.28 -0.93
N GLU A 163 25.90 18.87 0.01
CA GLU A 163 25.30 20.18 -0.19
C GLU A 163 26.43 21.23 -0.17
N ASP A 164 26.53 22.00 -1.22
CA ASP A 164 27.54 23.06 -1.37
C ASP A 164 26.93 24.33 -1.98
N THR A 165 27.77 25.30 -2.36
CA THR A 165 27.31 26.56 -2.95
C THR A 165 26.78 26.44 -4.38
N GLU A 166 27.03 25.33 -5.05
CA GLU A 166 26.66 25.12 -6.46
C GLU A 166 25.39 24.24 -6.59
N TYR A 167 25.11 23.37 -5.61
CA TYR A 167 24.01 22.41 -5.66
C TYR A 167 23.08 22.52 -4.48
N LEU A 168 21.76 22.54 -4.75
CA LEU A 168 20.71 22.41 -3.76
C LEU A 168 20.04 21.04 -3.90
N ILE A 169 19.93 20.32 -2.79
CA ILE A 169 19.24 19.02 -2.74
C ILE A 169 17.79 19.25 -2.30
N PHE A 170 16.84 18.74 -3.08
CA PHE A 170 15.42 18.78 -2.77
C PHE A 170 14.88 17.37 -2.58
N ASP A 171 14.25 17.11 -1.45
CA ASP A 171 13.39 15.96 -1.21
C ASP A 171 11.92 16.38 -1.36
N ARG A 172 11.16 15.65 -2.18
CA ARG A 172 9.75 15.93 -2.47
C ARG A 172 8.94 14.64 -2.45
N ASP A 173 7.88 14.62 -1.67
CA ASP A 173 6.93 13.53 -1.57
C ASP A 173 5.55 13.94 -2.11
N VAL A 174 4.88 13.01 -2.77
CA VAL A 174 3.53 13.23 -3.32
C VAL A 174 2.46 12.90 -2.28
N ALA A 175 1.76 13.91 -1.84
CA ALA A 175 0.72 13.74 -0.83
C ALA A 175 -0.43 12.84 -1.30
N SER A 176 -0.67 11.74 -0.58
CA SER A 176 -1.77 10.80 -0.86
C SER A 176 -1.76 10.27 -2.30
N TYR A 177 -0.62 9.83 -2.79
CA TYR A 177 -0.37 9.51 -4.21
C TYR A 177 -1.41 8.56 -4.81
N TYR A 178 -1.47 7.31 -4.37
CA TYR A 178 -2.44 6.33 -4.87
C TYR A 178 -3.90 6.73 -4.63
N PRO A 179 -4.27 7.29 -3.48
CA PRO A 179 -5.62 7.84 -3.31
C PRO A 179 -6.02 8.89 -4.35
N ARG A 180 -5.11 9.78 -4.70
CA ARG A 180 -5.39 10.79 -5.73
C ARG A 180 -5.51 10.17 -7.14
N ILE A 181 -4.70 9.16 -7.47
CA ILE A 181 -4.84 8.42 -8.74
C ILE A 181 -6.22 7.75 -8.81
N ILE A 182 -6.63 7.04 -7.75
CA ILE A 182 -7.94 6.38 -7.68
C ILE A 182 -9.07 7.36 -7.90
N LEU A 183 -9.06 8.50 -7.21
CA LEU A 183 -10.11 9.50 -7.30
C LEU A 183 -10.12 10.24 -8.65
N ASN A 184 -8.95 10.67 -9.14
CA ASN A 184 -8.84 11.45 -10.37
C ASN A 184 -9.19 10.63 -11.62
N GLN A 185 -8.82 9.35 -11.63
CA GLN A 185 -9.18 8.43 -12.72
C GLN A 185 -10.56 7.78 -12.52
N GLY A 186 -11.23 8.03 -11.40
CA GLY A 186 -12.54 7.46 -11.11
C GLY A 186 -12.53 5.93 -10.97
N LEU A 187 -11.47 5.37 -10.39
CA LEU A 187 -11.25 3.93 -10.27
C LEU A 187 -12.01 3.35 -9.07
N TYR A 188 -12.68 2.23 -9.26
CA TYR A 188 -13.41 1.54 -8.17
C TYR A 188 -13.55 0.04 -8.43
N PRO A 189 -13.66 -0.79 -7.37
CA PRO A 189 -14.01 -2.19 -7.52
C PRO A 189 -15.41 -2.30 -8.14
N LYS A 190 -15.54 -2.90 -9.33
CA LYS A 190 -16.79 -2.88 -10.11
C LYS A 190 -17.99 -3.45 -9.37
N HIS A 191 -17.80 -4.48 -8.54
CA HIS A 191 -18.83 -5.10 -7.73
C HIS A 191 -19.34 -4.20 -6.59
N LEU A 192 -18.58 -3.18 -6.16
CA LEU A 192 -18.97 -2.20 -5.15
C LEU A 192 -19.60 -0.93 -5.76
N THR A 193 -19.68 -0.86 -7.07
CA THR A 193 -20.22 0.27 -7.84
C THR A 193 -19.50 1.60 -7.57
N LYS A 194 -19.96 2.68 -8.20
CA LYS A 194 -19.42 4.04 -7.99
C LYS A 194 -19.59 4.57 -6.56
N HIS A 195 -20.44 3.94 -5.74
CA HIS A 195 -20.59 4.33 -4.33
C HIS A 195 -19.29 4.16 -3.53
N PHE A 196 -18.42 3.24 -3.95
CA PHE A 196 -17.06 3.15 -3.41
C PHE A 196 -16.31 4.49 -3.48
N LEU A 197 -16.34 5.17 -4.65
CA LEU A 197 -15.66 6.46 -4.83
C LEU A 197 -16.22 7.55 -3.91
N THR A 198 -17.53 7.58 -3.71
CA THR A 198 -18.17 8.54 -2.80
C THR A 198 -17.64 8.39 -1.38
N ILE A 199 -17.55 7.14 -0.90
CA ILE A 199 -17.02 6.83 0.43
C ILE A 199 -15.54 7.13 0.49
N TYR A 200 -14.77 6.67 -0.51
CA TYR A 200 -13.32 6.85 -0.57
C TYR A 200 -12.94 8.34 -0.55
N ASN A 201 -13.60 9.16 -1.37
CA ASN A 201 -13.41 10.61 -1.38
C ASN A 201 -13.74 11.23 -0.02
N SER A 202 -14.88 10.86 0.59
CA SER A 202 -15.25 11.33 1.93
C SER A 202 -14.19 11.00 2.98
N VAL A 203 -13.58 9.81 2.92
CA VAL A 203 -12.50 9.41 3.84
C VAL A 203 -11.24 10.26 3.60
N VAL A 204 -10.87 10.50 2.34
CA VAL A 204 -9.70 11.34 1.98
C VAL A 204 -9.89 12.78 2.44
N GLU A 205 -11.03 13.40 2.12
CA GLU A 205 -11.31 14.79 2.49
C GLU A 205 -11.37 14.98 4.02
N ARG A 206 -12.02 14.07 4.73
CA ARG A 206 -12.05 14.10 6.21
C ARG A 206 -10.66 13.96 6.81
N ARG A 207 -9.79 13.14 6.22
CA ARG A 207 -8.40 13.02 6.67
C ARG A 207 -7.63 14.32 6.46
N LEU A 208 -7.79 14.98 5.31
CA LEU A 208 -7.12 16.24 5.02
C LEU A 208 -7.58 17.34 5.99
N ALA A 209 -8.88 17.48 6.19
CA ALA A 209 -9.44 18.43 7.16
C ALA A 209 -8.95 18.16 8.60
N ALA A 210 -8.87 16.88 9.01
CA ALA A 210 -8.33 16.51 10.31
C ALA A 210 -6.84 16.86 10.44
N LYS A 211 -6.04 16.70 9.36
CA LYS A 211 -4.64 17.15 9.34
C LYS A 211 -4.51 18.67 9.51
N GLU A 212 -5.33 19.42 8.80
CA GLU A 212 -5.33 20.91 8.85
C GLU A 212 -5.76 21.43 10.21
N SER A 213 -6.79 20.81 10.83
CA SER A 213 -7.27 21.20 12.18
C SER A 213 -6.38 20.69 13.33
N GLY A 214 -5.35 19.86 13.05
CA GLY A 214 -4.50 19.25 14.08
C GLY A 214 -5.15 18.08 14.83
N ASP A 215 -6.29 17.57 14.39
CA ASP A 215 -6.93 16.35 14.93
C ASP A 215 -6.15 15.10 14.50
N LYS A 216 -5.10 14.81 15.27
CA LYS A 216 -4.20 13.67 15.02
C LYS A 216 -4.93 12.33 15.12
N LEU A 217 -5.94 12.20 15.98
CA LEU A 217 -6.67 10.96 16.18
C LEU A 217 -7.45 10.60 14.92
N THR A 218 -8.27 11.52 14.42
CA THR A 218 -9.03 11.33 13.18
C THR A 218 -8.13 11.17 11.97
N ALA A 219 -7.08 11.98 11.85
CA ALA A 219 -6.14 11.91 10.74
C ALA A 219 -5.43 10.55 10.67
N ASN A 220 -4.99 10.00 11.80
CA ASN A 220 -4.35 8.68 11.88
C ASN A 220 -5.34 7.54 11.62
N SER A 221 -6.56 7.62 12.18
CA SER A 221 -7.63 6.65 11.92
C SER A 221 -7.92 6.52 10.43
N LEU A 222 -8.13 7.66 9.76
CA LEU A 222 -8.46 7.67 8.33
C LEU A 222 -7.27 7.33 7.43
N LYS A 223 -6.02 7.57 7.89
CA LYS A 223 -4.81 7.08 7.22
C LYS A 223 -4.78 5.55 7.17
N ILE A 224 -5.13 4.89 8.28
CA ILE A 224 -5.24 3.43 8.34
C ILE A 224 -6.26 2.92 7.32
N VAL A 225 -7.43 3.56 7.22
CA VAL A 225 -8.48 3.18 6.27
C VAL A 225 -7.99 3.29 4.82
N ILE A 226 -7.38 4.40 4.47
CA ILE A 226 -6.89 4.67 3.11
C ILE A 226 -5.79 3.67 2.72
N ASN A 227 -4.75 3.55 3.54
CA ASN A 227 -3.61 2.67 3.24
C ASN A 227 -4.03 1.19 3.26
N GLY A 228 -4.85 0.82 4.24
CA GLY A 228 -5.36 -0.55 4.37
C GLY A 228 -6.25 -0.97 3.20
N SER A 229 -7.09 -0.06 2.67
CA SER A 229 -7.95 -0.36 1.52
C SER A 229 -7.13 -0.68 0.27
N PHE A 230 -6.07 0.07 -0.01
CA PHE A 230 -5.22 -0.18 -1.16
C PHE A 230 -4.59 -1.58 -1.10
N GLY A 231 -4.02 -1.98 0.05
CA GLY A 231 -3.45 -3.32 0.23
C GLY A 231 -4.46 -4.47 0.04
N LYS A 232 -5.77 -4.16 0.12
CA LYS A 232 -6.83 -5.15 -0.02
C LYS A 232 -7.32 -5.37 -1.46
N PHE A 233 -7.00 -4.48 -2.38
CA PHE A 233 -7.36 -4.69 -3.79
C PHE A 233 -6.68 -5.93 -4.41
N GLY A 234 -5.50 -6.32 -3.91
CA GLY A 234 -4.78 -7.51 -4.34
C GLY A 234 -5.10 -8.79 -3.55
N SER A 235 -5.97 -8.75 -2.55
CA SER A 235 -6.24 -9.89 -1.67
C SER A 235 -7.53 -10.61 -2.06
N VAL A 236 -7.44 -11.85 -2.52
CA VAL A 236 -8.60 -12.70 -2.88
C VAL A 236 -9.60 -12.93 -1.75
N TYR A 237 -9.18 -12.72 -0.52
CA TYR A 237 -10.03 -12.87 0.67
C TYR A 237 -10.77 -11.59 1.04
N SER A 238 -10.55 -10.51 0.29
CA SER A 238 -11.09 -9.20 0.59
C SER A 238 -12.40 -8.92 -0.14
N ILE A 239 -13.31 -8.23 0.55
CA ILE A 239 -14.49 -7.61 -0.09
C ILE A 239 -14.09 -6.47 -1.05
N LEU A 240 -12.85 -5.95 -0.95
CA LEU A 240 -12.31 -4.92 -1.83
C LEU A 240 -11.50 -5.51 -3.00
N PHE A 241 -11.43 -6.83 -3.13
CA PHE A 241 -10.61 -7.49 -4.15
C PHE A 241 -10.93 -6.97 -5.57
N SER A 242 -9.95 -6.39 -6.21
CA SER A 242 -10.06 -5.79 -7.54
C SER A 242 -8.66 -5.71 -8.17
N PRO A 243 -8.19 -6.82 -8.77
CA PRO A 243 -6.83 -6.91 -9.32
C PRO A 243 -6.57 -5.92 -10.45
N ASP A 244 -7.60 -5.63 -11.26
CA ASP A 244 -7.56 -4.60 -12.28
C ASP A 244 -7.37 -3.19 -11.69
N LEU A 245 -8.08 -2.86 -10.63
CA LEU A 245 -7.92 -1.60 -9.89
C LEU A 245 -6.51 -1.47 -9.28
N LEU A 246 -5.98 -2.55 -8.70
CA LEU A 246 -4.63 -2.57 -8.15
C LEU A 246 -3.61 -2.18 -9.23
N ILE A 247 -3.63 -2.88 -10.37
CA ILE A 247 -2.71 -2.65 -11.47
C ILE A 247 -2.92 -1.28 -12.11
N GLN A 248 -4.18 -0.88 -12.32
CA GLN A 248 -4.49 0.44 -12.85
C GLN A 248 -3.88 1.55 -11.98
N THR A 249 -3.94 1.41 -10.66
CA THR A 249 -3.39 2.39 -9.72
C THR A 249 -1.86 2.35 -9.68
N THR A 250 -1.25 1.16 -9.56
CA THR A 250 0.21 1.05 -9.40
C THR A 250 0.97 1.39 -10.67
N ILE A 251 0.51 0.92 -11.83
CA ILE A 251 1.14 1.25 -13.11
C ILE A 251 0.96 2.73 -13.45
N SER A 252 -0.24 3.30 -13.23
CA SER A 252 -0.42 4.76 -13.41
C SER A 252 0.52 5.56 -12.53
N GLY A 253 0.70 5.16 -11.27
CA GLY A 253 1.65 5.82 -10.38
C GLY A 253 3.08 5.76 -10.92
N GLN A 254 3.53 4.60 -11.38
CA GLN A 254 4.88 4.47 -11.95
C GLN A 254 5.05 5.33 -13.21
N LEU A 255 4.05 5.37 -14.09
CA LEU A 255 4.10 6.20 -15.29
C LEU A 255 4.10 7.70 -14.97
N TYR A 256 3.29 8.16 -14.02
CA TYR A 256 3.32 9.55 -13.59
C TYR A 256 4.66 9.95 -12.97
N LEU A 257 5.28 9.04 -12.20
CA LEU A 257 6.60 9.29 -11.65
C LEU A 257 7.66 9.33 -12.76
N LEU A 258 7.62 8.42 -13.73
CA LEU A 258 8.50 8.45 -14.90
C LEU A 258 8.32 9.74 -15.72
N MET A 259 7.09 10.24 -15.88
CA MET A 259 6.84 11.53 -16.54
C MET A 259 7.48 12.69 -15.78
N LEU A 260 7.40 12.70 -14.47
CA LEU A 260 8.05 13.71 -13.64
C LEU A 260 9.56 13.64 -13.78
N ILE A 261 10.14 12.44 -13.67
CA ILE A 261 11.57 12.17 -13.81
C ILE A 261 12.07 12.63 -15.19
N GLU A 262 11.36 12.28 -16.29
CA GLU A 262 11.70 12.71 -17.63
C GLU A 262 11.74 14.23 -17.74
N ARG A 263 10.69 14.90 -17.28
CA ARG A 263 10.61 16.37 -17.36
C ARG A 263 11.69 17.07 -16.55
N LEU A 264 11.98 16.60 -15.36
CA LEU A 264 13.05 17.13 -14.52
C LEU A 264 14.41 16.92 -15.18
N HIS A 265 14.65 15.71 -15.74
CA HIS A 265 15.89 15.42 -16.47
C HIS A 265 16.06 16.31 -17.71
N LEU A 266 15.02 16.47 -18.53
CA LEU A 266 15.05 17.33 -19.69
C LEU A 266 15.22 18.82 -19.33
N ALA A 267 14.79 19.22 -18.14
CA ALA A 267 15.02 20.55 -17.59
C ALA A 267 16.44 20.74 -17.00
N GLY A 268 17.31 19.72 -17.09
CA GLY A 268 18.70 19.76 -16.62
C GLY A 268 18.88 19.48 -15.12
N MET A 269 17.86 18.94 -14.45
CA MET A 269 17.97 18.54 -13.05
C MET A 269 18.59 17.15 -12.93
N THR A 270 19.46 16.97 -11.95
CA THR A 270 20.01 15.66 -11.59
C THR A 270 19.02 14.95 -10.66
N ILE A 271 18.53 13.78 -11.07
CA ILE A 271 17.66 12.94 -10.24
C ILE A 271 18.54 11.98 -9.46
N ILE A 272 18.47 12.06 -8.13
CA ILE A 272 19.26 11.21 -7.23
C ILE A 272 18.54 9.88 -7.00
N SER A 273 17.23 9.94 -6.70
CA SER A 273 16.41 8.78 -6.38
C SER A 273 14.94 9.05 -6.75
N GLY A 274 14.16 7.99 -7.03
CA GLY A 274 12.76 8.12 -7.37
C GLY A 274 11.94 6.85 -7.17
#